data_b4a1955dfe67bf05e4abc8ff3823125f
#
_entry.id   b4a1955dfe67bf05e4abc8ff3823125f
#
_cell.length_a   1.000
_cell.length_b   1.000
_cell.length_c   1.000
_cell.angle_alpha   90.00
_cell.angle_beta   90.00
_cell.angle_gamma   90.00
#
_symmetry.space_group_name_H-M   'P 1'
#
loop_
_entity.id
_entity.type
_entity.pdbx_description
1 polymer ?
#
loop_
_entity_poly.entity_id
_entity_poly.type
_entity_poly.pdbx_seq_one_letter_code
_entity_poly.pdbx_strand_id
1 'polypeptide(L)'
;RCWNPWIIEYSKYHEAGELAPRDIVSRAIFNEQKNGNKVYLDCRGNLGSKMKDDFPTVYDLCIKNNINPVTDPIPISPAAHYHMGGISCDEYGKSSVEGLYVCGENACSGIHGANRLASNSLLEAIVFADIISCHIKADSINSEIVNNNYTPPSVKKLDLSDLNKLRDIMTKYVGVEREQKGLEE
;
A
#
# COMPACT_ATOMS: atom_id res chain seq x y z
N ARG A 1 -20.05 12.87 4.79
CA ARG A 1 -20.24 13.34 6.19
C ARG A 1 -20.28 12.12 7.10
N CYS A 2 -19.19 11.91 7.86
CA CYS A 2 -19.17 10.90 8.91
C CYS A 2 -19.93 11.42 10.11
N TRP A 3 -21.07 10.83 10.44
CA TRP A 3 -21.87 11.22 11.60
C TRP A 3 -22.21 10.00 12.47
N ASN A 4 -21.45 9.80 13.54
CA ASN A 4 -21.80 8.95 14.68
C ASN A 4 -20.78 9.19 15.82
N PRO A 5 -21.12 9.12 17.12
CA PRO A 5 -20.21 9.42 18.25
C PRO A 5 -18.96 8.55 18.35
N TRP A 6 -18.81 7.55 17.48
CA TRP A 6 -17.64 6.67 17.34
C TRP A 6 -16.83 6.96 16.07
N ILE A 7 -17.11 8.02 15.36
CA ILE A 7 -16.45 8.43 14.14
C ILE A 7 -15.44 9.50 14.47
N ILE A 8 -14.21 9.33 14.01
CA ILE A 8 -13.17 10.32 14.17
C ILE A 8 -13.64 11.61 13.53
N GLU A 9 -13.69 12.66 14.33
CA GLU A 9 -13.80 14.02 13.81
C GLU A 9 -12.42 14.38 13.24
N TYR A 10 -12.19 14.07 11.97
CA TYR A 10 -10.90 14.31 11.30
C TYR A 10 -10.47 15.78 11.34
N SER A 11 -11.41 16.70 11.54
CA SER A 11 -11.13 18.13 11.78
C SER A 11 -10.17 18.39 12.94
N LYS A 12 -10.05 17.46 13.91
CA LYS A 12 -9.04 17.52 14.99
C LYS A 12 -7.61 17.30 14.49
N TYR A 13 -7.46 16.62 13.35
CA TYR A 13 -6.16 16.22 12.81
C TYR A 13 -5.75 17.08 11.62
N HIS A 14 -6.72 17.55 10.83
CA HIS A 14 -6.46 18.39 9.66
C HIS A 14 -7.73 19.14 9.23
N GLU A 15 -7.57 20.39 8.77
CA GLU A 15 -8.68 21.24 8.32
C GLU A 15 -9.51 20.65 7.17
N ALA A 16 -8.86 19.88 6.28
CA ALA A 16 -9.53 19.18 5.17
C ALA A 16 -10.29 17.90 5.60
N GLY A 17 -10.29 17.56 6.90
CA GLY A 17 -10.99 16.40 7.42
C GLY A 17 -10.59 15.09 6.74
N GLU A 18 -11.58 14.33 6.28
CA GLU A 18 -11.37 13.05 5.56
C GLU A 18 -10.67 13.19 4.21
N LEU A 19 -10.60 14.39 3.67
CA LEU A 19 -9.87 14.69 2.42
C LEU A 19 -8.41 15.06 2.65
N ALA A 20 -7.92 15.02 3.88
CA ALA A 20 -6.53 15.23 4.21
C ALA A 20 -5.60 14.23 3.49
N PRO A 21 -4.29 14.53 3.38
CA PRO A 21 -3.31 13.59 2.88
C PRO A 21 -3.42 12.21 3.54
N ARG A 22 -3.25 11.14 2.77
CA ARG A 22 -3.52 9.77 3.24
C ARG A 22 -2.68 9.34 4.43
N ASP A 23 -1.47 9.84 4.56
CA ASP A 23 -0.61 9.62 5.72
C ASP A 23 -1.19 10.21 7.01
N ILE A 24 -1.78 11.41 6.95
CA ILE A 24 -2.47 12.04 8.09
C ILE A 24 -3.70 11.23 8.48
N VAL A 25 -4.53 10.85 7.51
CA VAL A 25 -5.74 10.05 7.74
C VAL A 25 -5.37 8.69 8.35
N SER A 26 -4.34 8.02 7.81
CA SER A 26 -3.90 6.72 8.30
C SER A 26 -3.38 6.78 9.73
N ARG A 27 -2.58 7.79 10.07
CA ARG A 27 -2.09 8.01 11.45
C ARG A 27 -3.25 8.32 12.41
N ALA A 28 -4.22 9.13 11.98
CA ALA A 28 -5.38 9.43 12.81
C ALA A 28 -6.19 8.16 13.14
N ILE A 29 -6.47 7.32 12.12
CA ILE A 29 -7.17 6.04 12.31
C ILE A 29 -6.37 5.12 13.25
N PHE A 30 -5.07 5.00 13.01
CA PHE A 30 -4.19 4.15 13.81
C PHE A 30 -4.19 4.58 15.28
N ASN A 31 -4.06 5.88 15.55
CA ASN A 31 -4.05 6.41 16.92
C ASN A 31 -5.39 6.19 17.64
N GLU A 32 -6.51 6.36 16.95
CA GLU A 32 -7.81 6.06 17.54
C GLU A 32 -7.95 4.57 17.87
N GLN A 33 -7.50 3.68 16.98
CA GLN A 33 -7.53 2.23 17.23
C GLN A 33 -6.58 1.83 18.37
N LYS A 34 -5.40 2.45 18.45
CA LYS A 34 -4.45 2.27 19.57
C LYS A 34 -5.05 2.66 20.93
N ASN A 35 -5.93 3.65 20.95
CA ASN A 35 -6.69 4.08 22.10
C ASN A 35 -7.93 3.21 22.41
N GLY A 36 -8.14 2.12 21.66
CA GLY A 36 -9.27 1.20 21.84
C GLY A 36 -10.54 1.60 21.10
N ASN A 37 -10.52 2.67 20.31
CA ASN A 37 -11.67 3.14 19.57
C ASN A 37 -11.85 2.33 18.28
N LYS A 38 -13.12 2.11 17.86
CA LYS A 38 -13.44 1.53 16.56
C LYS A 38 -13.65 2.64 15.56
N VAL A 39 -13.09 2.48 14.37
CA VAL A 39 -13.17 3.46 13.29
C VAL A 39 -13.96 2.89 12.13
N TYR A 40 -14.83 3.71 11.55
CA TYR A 40 -15.72 3.30 10.48
C TYR A 40 -15.73 4.31 9.33
N LEU A 41 -15.94 3.81 8.14
CA LEU A 41 -16.34 4.61 6.98
C LEU A 41 -17.87 4.60 6.91
N ASP A 42 -18.49 5.76 7.00
CA ASP A 42 -19.94 5.91 6.89
C ASP A 42 -20.34 6.32 5.48
N CYS A 43 -20.83 5.37 4.72
CA CYS A 43 -21.35 5.57 3.37
C CYS A 43 -22.88 5.70 3.34
N ARG A 44 -23.55 5.59 4.48
CA ARG A 44 -25.03 5.68 4.54
C ARG A 44 -25.53 7.02 3.99
N GLY A 45 -26.75 7.05 3.52
CA GLY A 45 -27.33 8.23 2.88
C GLY A 45 -27.08 8.26 1.37
N ASN A 46 -26.70 9.43 0.83
CA ASN A 46 -26.61 9.65 -0.62
C ASN A 46 -25.65 8.69 -1.35
N LEU A 47 -24.53 8.30 -0.73
CA LEU A 47 -23.59 7.37 -1.33
C LEU A 47 -24.09 5.92 -1.17
N GLY A 48 -24.67 5.57 -0.04
CA GLY A 48 -25.08 4.19 0.25
C GLY A 48 -26.00 3.59 -0.80
N SER A 49 -27.00 4.37 -1.25
CA SER A 49 -27.94 3.93 -2.29
C SER A 49 -27.26 3.70 -3.65
N LYS A 50 -26.14 4.35 -3.94
CA LYS A 50 -25.37 4.25 -5.18
C LYS A 50 -24.17 3.31 -5.09
N MET A 51 -23.82 2.82 -3.88
CA MET A 51 -22.63 1.99 -3.65
C MET A 51 -22.57 0.77 -4.57
N LYS A 52 -23.70 0.15 -4.85
CA LYS A 52 -23.77 -1.04 -5.71
C LYS A 52 -23.39 -0.74 -7.16
N ASP A 53 -23.77 0.42 -7.65
CA ASP A 53 -23.55 0.82 -9.05
C ASP A 53 -22.19 1.50 -9.23
N ASP A 54 -21.81 2.40 -8.31
CA ASP A 54 -20.58 3.19 -8.41
C ASP A 54 -19.35 2.44 -7.90
N PHE A 55 -19.53 1.52 -6.92
CA PHE A 55 -18.44 0.77 -6.28
C PHE A 55 -18.78 -0.72 -6.09
N PRO A 56 -19.10 -1.47 -7.16
CA PRO A 56 -19.65 -2.83 -7.06
C PRO A 56 -18.75 -3.80 -6.30
N THR A 57 -17.44 -3.73 -6.53
CA THR A 57 -16.47 -4.59 -5.83
C THR A 57 -16.47 -4.38 -4.31
N VAL A 58 -16.52 -3.12 -3.87
CA VAL A 58 -16.55 -2.78 -2.44
C VAL A 58 -17.87 -3.20 -1.83
N TYR A 59 -18.98 -2.95 -2.54
CA TYR A 59 -20.31 -3.39 -2.13
C TYR A 59 -20.35 -4.91 -1.91
N ASP A 60 -19.91 -5.69 -2.89
CA ASP A 60 -19.92 -7.15 -2.82
C ASP A 60 -19.03 -7.69 -1.68
N LEU A 61 -17.87 -7.07 -1.44
CA LEU A 61 -17.02 -7.41 -0.31
C LEU A 61 -17.71 -7.15 1.03
N CYS A 62 -18.41 -6.02 1.17
CA CYS A 62 -19.17 -5.72 2.37
C CYS A 62 -20.28 -6.75 2.60
N ILE A 63 -21.07 -7.05 1.58
CA ILE A 63 -22.16 -8.04 1.68
C ILE A 63 -21.62 -9.43 2.04
N LYS A 64 -20.51 -9.88 1.44
CA LYS A 64 -19.85 -11.16 1.78
C LYS A 64 -19.42 -11.23 3.24
N ASN A 65 -19.16 -10.09 3.88
CA ASN A 65 -18.79 -9.99 5.28
C ASN A 65 -19.97 -9.61 6.19
N ASN A 66 -21.21 -9.76 5.72
CA ASN A 66 -22.44 -9.45 6.45
C ASN A 66 -22.57 -7.97 6.85
N ILE A 67 -22.01 -7.06 6.05
CA ILE A 67 -22.12 -5.62 6.22
C ILE A 67 -22.92 -5.07 5.03
N ASN A 68 -24.03 -4.43 5.30
CA ASN A 68 -24.79 -3.72 4.26
C ASN A 68 -24.35 -2.25 4.25
N PRO A 69 -23.52 -1.79 3.31
CA PRO A 69 -23.00 -0.43 3.32
C PRO A 69 -24.06 0.67 3.12
N VAL A 70 -25.29 0.29 2.77
CA VAL A 70 -26.44 1.21 2.69
C VAL A 70 -26.96 1.55 4.08
N THR A 71 -26.93 0.59 5.01
CA THR A 71 -27.50 0.72 6.37
C THR A 71 -26.45 0.70 7.47
N ASP A 72 -25.30 0.06 7.22
CA ASP A 72 -24.28 -0.19 8.23
C ASP A 72 -23.00 0.61 7.92
N PRO A 73 -22.35 1.16 8.93
CA PRO A 73 -21.03 1.75 8.77
C PRO A 73 -19.98 0.64 8.55
N ILE A 74 -19.05 0.86 7.62
CA ILE A 74 -18.03 -0.09 7.25
C ILE A 74 -16.83 0.03 8.21
N PRO A 75 -16.44 -1.01 8.94
CA PRO A 75 -15.24 -0.95 9.78
C PRO A 75 -14.00 -0.80 8.91
N ILE A 76 -13.11 0.10 9.28
CA ILE A 76 -11.86 0.37 8.56
C ILE A 76 -10.65 0.28 9.46
N SER A 77 -9.51 -0.05 8.84
CA SER A 77 -8.20 -0.02 9.48
C SER A 77 -7.16 0.40 8.44
N PRO A 78 -6.07 1.07 8.84
CA PRO A 78 -4.95 1.30 7.94
C PRO A 78 -4.38 -0.03 7.46
N ALA A 79 -3.96 -0.06 6.20
CA ALA A 79 -3.31 -1.23 5.62
C ALA A 79 -2.15 -0.78 4.73
N ALA A 80 -1.16 -1.65 4.55
CA ALA A 80 -0.11 -1.45 3.56
C ALA A 80 -0.76 -1.36 2.17
N HIS A 81 -0.47 -0.28 1.45
CA HIS A 81 -1.04 -0.01 0.13
C HIS A 81 0.02 0.06 -0.96
N TYR A 82 1.14 0.73 -0.67
CA TYR A 82 2.25 0.89 -1.61
C TYR A 82 3.56 0.99 -0.83
N HIS A 83 4.58 0.31 -1.33
CA HIS A 83 5.93 0.32 -0.74
C HIS A 83 6.82 1.30 -1.51
N MET A 84 7.22 2.40 -0.86
CA MET A 84 8.27 3.27 -1.38
C MET A 84 9.62 2.68 -1.04
N GLY A 85 10.52 2.69 -2.02
CA GLY A 85 11.81 2.01 -1.89
C GLY A 85 11.88 0.79 -2.80
N GLY A 86 12.95 0.02 -2.68
CA GLY A 86 13.19 -1.14 -3.53
C GLY A 86 14.61 -1.17 -4.06
N ILE A 87 14.81 -1.75 -5.22
CA ILE A 87 16.11 -1.79 -5.90
C ILE A 87 16.44 -0.40 -6.44
N SER A 88 17.57 0.17 -5.99
CA SER A 88 18.02 1.48 -6.47
C SER A 88 18.31 1.43 -7.97
N CYS A 89 17.82 2.44 -8.69
CA CYS A 89 18.01 2.58 -10.12
C CYS A 89 18.24 4.04 -10.53
N ASP A 90 18.84 4.21 -11.69
CA ASP A 90 19.03 5.50 -12.35
C ASP A 90 17.78 5.93 -13.15
N GLU A 91 17.88 7.04 -13.88
CA GLU A 91 16.82 7.58 -14.73
C GLU A 91 16.44 6.69 -15.91
N TYR A 92 17.22 5.66 -16.21
CA TYR A 92 16.94 4.65 -17.24
C TYR A 92 16.43 3.34 -16.65
N GLY A 93 16.15 3.29 -15.34
CA GLY A 93 15.74 2.09 -14.63
C GLY A 93 16.83 1.05 -14.43
N LYS A 94 18.11 1.41 -14.66
CA LYS A 94 19.27 0.52 -14.56
C LYS A 94 19.73 0.43 -13.12
N SER A 95 19.87 -0.79 -12.60
CA SER A 95 20.42 -1.01 -11.26
C SER A 95 21.94 -1.00 -11.23
N SER A 96 22.54 -1.13 -10.04
CA SER A 96 23.99 -1.31 -9.88
C SER A 96 24.50 -2.68 -10.39
N VAL A 97 23.58 -3.60 -10.69
CA VAL A 97 23.91 -4.93 -11.25
C VAL A 97 23.82 -4.86 -12.76
N GLU A 98 24.89 -5.21 -13.45
CA GLU A 98 24.92 -5.19 -14.91
C GLU A 98 23.82 -6.09 -15.51
N GLY A 99 23.09 -5.57 -16.49
CA GLY A 99 21.98 -6.27 -17.15
C GLY A 99 20.68 -6.33 -16.36
N LEU A 100 20.64 -5.79 -15.12
CA LEU A 100 19.41 -5.75 -14.30
C LEU A 100 18.75 -4.38 -14.36
N TYR A 101 17.54 -4.35 -14.89
CA TYR A 101 16.66 -3.18 -14.92
C TYR A 101 15.45 -3.40 -13.99
N VAL A 102 14.95 -2.33 -13.43
CA VAL A 102 13.81 -2.36 -12.50
C VAL A 102 12.84 -1.20 -12.75
N CYS A 103 11.55 -1.45 -12.62
CA CYS A 103 10.50 -0.43 -12.69
C CYS A 103 9.29 -0.80 -11.81
N GLY A 104 8.43 0.17 -11.59
CA GLY A 104 7.24 0.03 -10.74
C GLY A 104 7.58 -0.13 -9.27
N GLU A 105 6.73 -0.80 -8.50
CA GLU A 105 6.84 -0.89 -7.04
C GLU A 105 8.12 -1.59 -6.54
N ASN A 106 8.82 -2.33 -7.41
CA ASN A 106 10.11 -2.95 -7.07
C ASN A 106 11.29 -1.98 -7.15
N ALA A 107 11.11 -0.82 -7.78
CA ALA A 107 12.15 0.16 -8.04
C ALA A 107 12.20 1.26 -6.99
N CYS A 108 13.40 1.69 -6.64
CA CYS A 108 13.65 2.92 -5.90
C CYS A 108 14.24 3.96 -6.86
N SER A 109 13.39 4.58 -7.66
CA SER A 109 13.74 5.67 -8.58
C SER A 109 13.96 7.01 -7.87
N GLY A 110 13.52 7.13 -6.60
CA GLY A 110 13.58 8.35 -5.81
C GLY A 110 12.42 9.32 -6.03
N ILE A 111 11.57 9.13 -7.06
CA ILE A 111 10.52 10.11 -7.41
C ILE A 111 9.40 10.21 -6.37
N HIS A 112 9.20 9.20 -5.56
CA HIS A 112 8.15 9.19 -4.54
C HIS A 112 8.60 9.73 -3.18
N GLY A 113 9.91 9.81 -2.94
CA GLY A 113 10.42 10.20 -1.63
C GLY A 113 9.86 9.32 -0.50
N ALA A 114 9.46 9.95 0.59
CA ALA A 114 8.90 9.25 1.75
C ALA A 114 7.37 9.03 1.66
N ASN A 115 6.68 9.67 0.75
CA ASN A 115 5.21 9.62 0.66
C ASN A 115 4.72 9.81 -0.78
N ARG A 116 4.32 8.72 -1.42
CA ARG A 116 3.85 8.73 -2.80
C ARG A 116 2.54 9.51 -2.95
N LEU A 117 2.48 10.42 -3.90
CA LEU A 117 1.23 11.06 -4.31
C LEU A 117 0.30 10.08 -5.02
N ALA A 118 -1.01 10.28 -4.84
CA ALA A 118 -2.04 9.42 -5.40
C ALA A 118 -1.84 9.21 -6.92
N SER A 119 -2.03 7.97 -7.37
CA SER A 119 -1.96 7.50 -8.77
C SER A 119 -0.59 7.54 -9.44
N ASN A 120 0.43 8.16 -8.86
CA ASN A 120 1.75 8.29 -9.49
C ASN A 120 2.49 6.96 -9.67
N SER A 121 2.17 5.92 -8.89
CA SER A 121 2.78 4.59 -9.04
C SER A 121 2.49 3.95 -10.40
N LEU A 122 1.28 4.12 -10.93
CA LEU A 122 0.92 3.59 -12.24
C LEU A 122 1.63 4.35 -13.36
N LEU A 123 1.75 5.67 -13.22
CA LEU A 123 2.50 6.50 -14.17
C LEU A 123 3.97 6.14 -14.18
N GLU A 124 4.60 5.99 -13.00
CA GLU A 124 5.98 5.54 -12.88
C GLU A 124 6.19 4.21 -13.60
N ALA A 125 5.37 3.20 -13.30
CA ALA A 125 5.53 1.87 -13.88
C ALA A 125 5.47 1.91 -15.42
N ILE A 126 4.55 2.67 -16.00
CA ILE A 126 4.38 2.78 -17.46
C ILE A 126 5.55 3.54 -18.08
N VAL A 127 5.91 4.70 -17.51
CA VAL A 127 6.97 5.56 -18.07
C VAL A 127 8.33 4.87 -17.98
N PHE A 128 8.68 4.29 -16.84
CA PHE A 128 9.96 3.57 -16.73
C PHE A 128 10.00 2.30 -17.58
N ALA A 129 8.89 1.58 -17.76
CA ALA A 129 8.86 0.44 -18.67
C ALA A 129 9.16 0.86 -20.12
N ASP A 130 8.64 2.01 -20.57
CA ASP A 130 8.94 2.56 -21.89
C ASP A 130 10.42 2.99 -22.01
N ILE A 131 10.93 3.76 -21.03
CA ILE A 131 12.32 4.18 -20.98
C ILE A 131 13.27 2.99 -21.04
N ILE A 132 13.04 1.96 -20.19
CA ILE A 132 13.84 0.74 -20.15
C ILE A 132 13.82 0.03 -21.52
N SER A 133 12.64 -0.08 -22.12
CA SER A 133 12.51 -0.76 -23.42
C SER A 133 13.30 -0.06 -24.52
N CYS A 134 13.30 1.28 -24.53
CA CYS A 134 14.09 2.08 -25.44
C CYS A 134 15.60 1.93 -25.17
N HIS A 135 16.00 1.95 -23.91
CA HIS A 135 17.39 1.80 -23.52
C HIS A 135 17.96 0.43 -23.89
N ILE A 136 17.24 -0.66 -23.60
CA ILE A 136 17.65 -2.02 -23.96
C ILE A 136 17.82 -2.19 -25.49
N LYS A 137 16.91 -1.59 -26.28
CA LYS A 137 17.03 -1.61 -27.76
C LYS A 137 18.27 -0.87 -28.26
N ALA A 138 18.66 0.22 -27.59
CA ALA A 138 19.82 1.01 -27.99
C ALA A 138 21.15 0.33 -27.60
N ASP A 139 21.19 -0.36 -26.47
CA ASP A 139 22.40 -0.96 -25.89
C ASP A 139 22.81 -2.28 -26.55
N SER A 140 22.18 -2.73 -27.65
CA SER A 140 22.52 -3.94 -28.42
C SER A 140 23.16 -5.02 -27.54
N ILE A 141 22.40 -5.60 -26.62
CA ILE A 141 22.94 -6.52 -25.61
C ILE A 141 23.43 -7.79 -26.30
N ASN A 142 24.74 -7.84 -26.60
CA ASN A 142 25.46 -9.07 -26.87
C ASN A 142 25.67 -9.84 -25.56
N SER A 143 24.60 -10.22 -24.90
CA SER A 143 24.69 -11.06 -23.71
C SER A 143 24.67 -12.52 -24.15
N GLU A 144 25.75 -13.24 -23.95
CA GLU A 144 25.71 -14.69 -23.92
C GLU A 144 24.73 -15.12 -22.83
N ILE A 145 23.74 -15.91 -23.21
CA ILE A 145 22.81 -16.49 -22.23
C ILE A 145 23.60 -17.49 -21.39
N VAL A 146 24.01 -17.08 -20.21
CA VAL A 146 24.63 -17.99 -19.25
C VAL A 146 23.51 -18.85 -18.65
N ASN A 147 23.40 -20.09 -19.11
CA ASN A 147 22.51 -21.10 -18.53
C ASN A 147 23.06 -21.48 -17.14
N ASN A 148 22.70 -20.71 -16.13
CA ASN A 148 22.94 -21.09 -14.74
C ASN A 148 21.83 -22.07 -14.33
N ASN A 149 22.21 -23.33 -14.04
CA ASN A 149 21.34 -24.30 -13.38
C ASN A 149 21.11 -23.89 -11.90
N TYR A 150 20.45 -22.73 -11.72
CA TYR A 150 20.11 -22.25 -10.38
C TYR A 150 18.94 -23.08 -9.84
N THR A 151 19.22 -23.86 -8.82
CA THR A 151 18.18 -24.52 -8.01
C THR A 151 17.86 -23.61 -6.83
N PRO A 152 16.66 -23.03 -6.78
CA PRO A 152 16.30 -22.17 -5.66
C PRO A 152 16.35 -22.99 -4.35
N PRO A 153 16.81 -22.40 -3.23
CA PRO A 153 16.83 -23.08 -1.95
C PRO A 153 15.38 -23.48 -1.55
N SER A 154 15.25 -24.64 -0.92
CA SER A 154 13.95 -25.06 -0.39
C SER A 154 13.48 -24.08 0.68
N VAL A 155 12.36 -23.43 0.46
CA VAL A 155 11.78 -22.51 1.42
C VAL A 155 10.93 -23.32 2.39
N LYS A 156 11.28 -23.28 3.70
CA LYS A 156 10.44 -23.82 4.76
C LYS A 156 9.14 -23.03 4.82
N LYS A 157 7.99 -23.69 4.65
CA LYS A 157 6.70 -23.03 4.85
C LYS A 157 6.53 -22.69 6.32
N LEU A 158 6.23 -21.42 6.62
CA LEU A 158 5.78 -21.00 7.94
C LEU A 158 4.43 -21.64 8.24
N ASP A 159 4.22 -22.07 9.48
CA ASP A 159 2.88 -22.49 9.90
C ASP A 159 1.97 -21.26 10.10
N LEU A 160 0.66 -21.52 10.25
CA LEU A 160 -0.32 -20.42 10.37
C LEU A 160 -0.12 -19.61 11.65
N SER A 161 0.38 -20.23 12.73
CA SER A 161 0.62 -19.55 14.02
C SER A 161 1.79 -18.59 13.91
N ASP A 162 2.88 -18.99 13.26
CA ASP A 162 4.05 -18.16 13.03
C ASP A 162 3.72 -17.00 12.07
N LEU A 163 2.88 -17.28 11.05
CA LEU A 163 2.42 -16.24 10.15
C LEU A 163 1.57 -15.18 10.86
N ASN A 164 0.71 -15.58 11.78
CA ASN A 164 -0.10 -14.63 12.56
C ASN A 164 0.77 -13.80 13.52
N LYS A 165 1.73 -14.42 14.21
CA LYS A 165 2.70 -13.68 15.02
C LYS A 165 3.48 -12.65 14.21
N LEU A 166 3.95 -13.05 13.01
CA LEU A 166 4.64 -12.14 12.10
C LEU A 166 3.75 -10.96 11.70
N ARG A 167 2.49 -11.20 11.38
CA ARG A 167 1.52 -10.13 11.04
C ARG A 167 1.31 -9.17 12.19
N ASP A 168 1.21 -9.67 13.42
CA ASP A 168 1.03 -8.85 14.62
C ASP A 168 2.26 -7.98 14.87
N ILE A 169 3.46 -8.54 14.77
CA ILE A 169 4.74 -7.81 14.90
C ILE A 169 4.83 -6.74 13.81
N MET A 170 4.59 -7.09 12.55
CA MET A 170 4.63 -6.15 11.44
C MET A 170 3.62 -5.02 11.60
N THR A 171 2.42 -5.32 12.07
CA THR A 171 1.40 -4.28 12.32
C THR A 171 1.80 -3.35 13.45
N LYS A 172 2.34 -3.90 14.53
CA LYS A 172 2.68 -3.15 15.75
C LYS A 172 3.91 -2.28 15.59
N TYR A 173 4.97 -2.80 14.95
CA TYR A 173 6.28 -2.17 14.94
C TYR A 173 6.74 -1.63 13.58
N VAL A 174 6.18 -2.17 12.48
CA VAL A 174 6.56 -1.81 11.11
C VAL A 174 5.38 -1.18 10.32
N GLY A 175 4.28 -0.93 11.02
CA GLY A 175 3.04 -0.40 10.44
C GLY A 175 3.07 1.12 10.18
N VAL A 176 2.00 1.79 10.59
CA VAL A 176 1.77 3.23 10.33
C VAL A 176 2.75 4.12 11.08
N GLU A 177 3.06 3.78 12.34
CA GLU A 177 4.06 4.46 13.16
C GLU A 177 5.24 3.51 13.41
N ARG A 178 6.44 4.05 13.28
CA ARG A 178 7.69 3.30 13.45
C ARG A 178 8.60 4.06 14.39
N GLU A 179 9.12 3.35 15.37
CA GLU A 179 10.09 3.86 16.34
C GLU A 179 11.31 2.94 16.33
N GLN A 180 12.50 3.49 16.52
CA GLN A 180 13.76 2.72 16.51
C GLN A 180 13.66 1.51 17.43
N LYS A 181 13.21 1.69 18.67
CA LYS A 181 13.07 0.60 19.65
C LYS A 181 12.18 -0.54 19.16
N GLY A 182 11.07 -0.23 18.49
CA GLY A 182 10.16 -1.25 17.96
C GLY A 182 10.70 -1.98 16.74
N LEU A 183 11.65 -1.37 16.01
CA LEU A 183 12.29 -2.02 14.85
C LEU A 183 13.45 -2.95 15.26
N GLU A 184 13.95 -2.81 16.49
CA GLU A 184 15.03 -3.63 17.06
C GLU A 184 14.48 -4.88 17.80
N GLU A 185 13.19 -4.94 18.12
CA GLU A 185 12.49 -6.11 18.67
C GLU A 185 12.14 -7.14 17.58
#